data_a1ef34b05fe66d9b928444073e49c768
#
_entry.id   a1ef34b05fe66d9b928444073e49c768
#
_cell.length_a   1.000
_cell.length_b   1.000
_cell.length_c   1.000
_cell.angle_alpha   90.00
_cell.angle_beta   90.00
_cell.angle_gamma   90.00
#
_symmetry.space_group_name_H-M   'P 1'
#
loop_
_entity.id
_entity.type
_entity.pdbx_description
1 polymer ?
#
loop_
_entity_poly.entity_id
_entity_poly.type
_entity_poly.pdbx_seq_one_letter_code
_entity_poly.pdbx_strand_id
1 'polypeptide(L)'
;YKNRPRGTRSFENGAKADTTQIVYLKNFYVGGTPQTAGSLSINYNAPHQWFFEVNGTWLGDAYVDLSPIRHEYMPGLLSFCENREQYEAKVKEITNQEKLRDAFLLNLSVGKLVYINRSLSLNFNVSVNNLLNKTNIQTGGYQQSRFDYTNYSADKYPNRYYYAQGIRIFANVGVRF
;
A
#
# COMPACT_ATOMS: atom_id res chain seq x y z
N TYR A 1 -15.41 4.00 -2.60
CA TYR A 1 -16.39 4.80 -1.84
C TYR A 1 -17.62 5.10 -2.71
N LYS A 2 -18.81 4.65 -2.30
CA LYS A 2 -20.06 4.84 -3.06
C LYS A 2 -20.85 6.10 -2.64
N ASN A 3 -20.58 6.64 -1.45
CA ASN A 3 -21.29 7.78 -0.86
C ASN A 3 -20.39 9.01 -0.76
N ARG A 4 -20.98 10.14 -0.40
CA ARG A 4 -20.27 11.38 -0.06
C ARG A 4 -20.08 11.42 1.46
N PRO A 5 -18.97 10.90 2.01
CA PRO A 5 -18.73 10.97 3.44
C PRO A 5 -18.54 12.41 3.88
N ARG A 6 -18.87 12.69 5.14
CA ARG A 6 -18.56 13.95 5.79
C ARG A 6 -17.30 13.79 6.60
N GLY A 7 -16.36 14.70 6.45
CA GLY A 7 -15.17 14.80 7.29
C GLY A 7 -15.39 15.87 8.36
N THR A 8 -14.97 15.60 9.58
CA THR A 8 -14.92 16.60 10.67
C THR A 8 -13.46 16.98 10.89
N ARG A 9 -13.21 18.28 10.87
CA ARG A 9 -11.89 18.84 11.15
C ARG A 9 -11.90 19.37 12.57
N SER A 10 -11.08 18.77 13.45
CA SER A 10 -10.87 19.20 14.83
C SER A 10 -9.58 20.00 14.97
N PHE A 11 -9.60 21.03 15.81
CA PHE A 11 -8.45 21.89 16.07
C PHE A 11 -7.96 21.67 17.51
N GLU A 12 -6.74 21.12 17.64
CA GLU A 12 -6.17 20.74 18.96
C GLU A 12 -6.05 21.91 19.94
N ASN A 13 -5.91 23.14 19.47
CA ASN A 13 -5.68 24.30 20.33
C ASN A 13 -6.96 25.02 20.76
N GLY A 14 -8.15 24.49 20.52
CA GLY A 14 -9.42 25.13 20.89
C GLY A 14 -9.66 26.50 20.26
N ALA A 15 -8.78 26.95 19.35
CA ALA A 15 -8.84 28.26 18.72
C ALA A 15 -10.01 28.43 17.74
N LYS A 16 -10.59 27.33 17.28
CA LYS A 16 -11.76 27.29 16.40
C LYS A 16 -12.66 26.12 16.80
N ALA A 17 -13.96 26.30 16.62
CA ALA A 17 -14.92 25.20 16.74
C ALA A 17 -14.69 24.15 15.66
N ASP A 18 -14.99 22.90 15.97
CA ASP A 18 -14.98 21.80 15.00
C ASP A 18 -15.85 22.14 13.80
N THR A 19 -15.33 21.90 12.61
CA THR A 19 -16.02 22.19 11.35
C THR A 19 -16.30 20.90 10.60
N THR A 20 -17.53 20.68 10.19
CA THR A 20 -17.90 19.55 9.35
C THR A 20 -17.96 20.01 7.89
N GLN A 21 -17.25 19.31 7.02
CA GLN A 21 -17.22 19.58 5.58
C GLN A 21 -17.62 18.35 4.77
N ILE A 22 -18.13 18.59 3.55
CA ILE A 22 -18.44 17.51 2.60
C ILE A 22 -17.17 17.13 1.88
N VAL A 23 -16.84 15.82 1.94
CA VAL A 23 -15.69 15.25 1.26
C VAL A 23 -16.17 14.40 0.07
N TYR A 24 -15.63 14.64 -1.12
CA TYR A 24 -16.03 13.94 -2.34
C TYR A 24 -15.14 12.71 -2.56
N LEU A 25 -15.61 11.54 -2.09
CA LEU A 25 -14.91 10.26 -2.22
C LEU A 25 -15.71 9.21 -3.01
N LYS A 26 -16.65 9.63 -3.84
CA LYS A 26 -17.46 8.70 -4.65
C LYS A 26 -16.59 8.05 -5.72
N ASN A 27 -16.70 6.72 -5.83
CA ASN A 27 -15.98 5.88 -6.81
C ASN A 27 -14.45 5.82 -6.64
N PHE A 28 -13.91 6.23 -5.49
CA PHE A 28 -12.52 6.01 -5.17
C PHE A 28 -12.30 4.64 -4.50
N TYR A 29 -11.12 4.10 -4.68
CA TYR A 29 -10.69 2.86 -4.07
C TYR A 29 -10.15 3.09 -2.66
N VAL A 30 -10.18 2.05 -1.84
CA VAL A 30 -9.47 2.08 -0.55
C VAL A 30 -7.98 2.00 -0.84
N GLY A 31 -7.22 2.97 -0.35
CA GLY A 31 -5.77 3.01 -0.54
C GLY A 31 -5.01 2.04 0.36
N GLY A 32 -3.73 1.90 0.10
CA GLY A 32 -2.81 1.11 0.92
C GLY A 32 -2.92 -0.41 0.77
N THR A 33 -3.93 -0.93 0.06
CA THR A 33 -4.10 -2.36 -0.17
C THR A 33 -4.33 -2.66 -1.65
N PRO A 34 -3.73 -3.73 -2.21
CA PRO A 34 -4.03 -4.16 -3.56
C PRO A 34 -5.49 -4.66 -3.65
N GLN A 35 -6.19 -4.26 -4.71
CA GLN A 35 -7.55 -4.72 -4.97
C GLN A 35 -7.54 -6.11 -5.62
N THR A 36 -6.43 -6.47 -6.27
CA THR A 36 -6.23 -7.77 -6.91
C THR A 36 -4.94 -8.38 -6.39
N ALA A 37 -4.99 -9.63 -5.97
CA ALA A 37 -3.82 -10.39 -5.54
C ALA A 37 -3.93 -11.83 -6.02
N GLY A 38 -2.80 -12.39 -6.44
CA GLY A 38 -2.68 -13.79 -6.81
C GLY A 38 -1.40 -14.38 -6.25
N SER A 39 -1.45 -15.65 -5.81
CA SER A 39 -0.27 -16.36 -5.32
C SER A 39 -0.25 -17.77 -5.88
N LEU A 40 0.96 -18.23 -6.26
CA LEU A 40 1.23 -19.59 -6.70
C LEU A 40 2.42 -20.12 -5.93
N SER A 41 2.24 -21.28 -5.28
CA SER A 41 3.30 -21.97 -4.56
C SER A 41 3.57 -23.33 -5.17
N ILE A 42 4.85 -23.67 -5.30
CA ILE A 42 5.32 -25.01 -5.68
C ILE A 42 6.11 -25.57 -4.50
N ASN A 43 5.67 -26.71 -4.00
CA ASN A 43 6.31 -27.42 -2.90
C ASN A 43 6.90 -28.73 -3.40
N TYR A 44 8.14 -29.00 -3.09
CA TYR A 44 8.82 -30.25 -3.41
C TYR A 44 9.43 -30.87 -2.15
N ASN A 45 8.95 -32.08 -1.83
CA ASN A 45 9.48 -32.90 -0.75
C ASN A 45 10.48 -33.89 -1.34
N ALA A 46 11.76 -33.66 -1.06
CA ALA A 46 12.86 -34.49 -1.56
C ALA A 46 13.21 -35.61 -0.58
N PRO A 47 13.95 -36.64 -1.04
CA PRO A 47 14.49 -37.68 -0.16
C PRO A 47 15.29 -37.11 1.01
N HIS A 48 15.44 -37.90 2.09
CA HIS A 48 16.17 -37.51 3.30
C HIS A 48 15.59 -36.29 4.03
N GLN A 49 14.25 -36.12 3.96
CA GLN A 49 13.50 -35.09 4.69
C GLN A 49 13.87 -33.65 4.32
N TRP A 50 14.26 -33.41 3.08
CA TRP A 50 14.38 -32.07 2.53
C TRP A 50 13.03 -31.57 2.02
N PHE A 51 12.76 -30.29 2.20
CA PHE A 51 11.62 -29.61 1.60
C PHE A 51 12.05 -28.30 0.98
N PHE A 52 11.45 -28.00 -0.15
CA PHE A 52 11.68 -26.79 -0.93
C PHE A 52 10.33 -26.18 -1.26
N GLU A 53 10.23 -24.90 -1.11
CA GLU A 53 9.04 -24.13 -1.50
C GLU A 53 9.45 -22.91 -2.29
N VAL A 54 8.83 -22.71 -3.44
CA VAL A 54 8.93 -21.47 -4.21
C VAL A 54 7.53 -20.87 -4.27
N ASN A 55 7.41 -19.60 -3.85
CA ASN A 55 6.16 -18.88 -3.84
C ASN A 55 6.29 -17.61 -4.67
N GLY A 56 5.44 -17.47 -5.70
CA GLY A 56 5.27 -16.25 -6.48
C GLY A 56 3.99 -15.55 -6.07
N THR A 57 4.07 -14.26 -5.72
CA THR A 57 2.91 -13.43 -5.38
C THR A 57 2.85 -12.23 -6.29
N TRP A 58 1.71 -12.05 -6.96
CA TRP A 58 1.40 -10.86 -7.74
C TRP A 58 0.38 -9.99 -6.99
N LEU A 59 0.62 -8.67 -6.99
CA LEU A 59 -0.20 -7.66 -6.35
C LEU A 59 -0.51 -6.58 -7.38
N GLY A 60 -1.78 -6.33 -7.63
CA GLY A 60 -2.23 -5.35 -8.61
C GLY A 60 -3.32 -4.44 -8.06
N ASP A 61 -3.56 -3.35 -8.81
CA ASP A 61 -4.61 -2.39 -8.51
C ASP A 61 -4.55 -1.81 -7.09
N ALA A 62 -3.35 -1.51 -6.61
CA ALA A 62 -3.15 -0.76 -5.39
C ALA A 62 -3.23 0.75 -5.68
N TYR A 63 -3.77 1.51 -4.75
CA TYR A 63 -3.97 2.95 -4.88
C TYR A 63 -3.40 3.70 -3.68
N VAL A 64 -3.04 4.96 -3.91
CA VAL A 64 -2.60 5.88 -2.87
C VAL A 64 -3.76 6.22 -1.93
N ASP A 65 -3.48 6.30 -0.62
CA ASP A 65 -4.45 6.76 0.37
C ASP A 65 -4.83 8.22 0.12
N LEU A 66 -6.12 8.49 0.17
CA LEU A 66 -6.67 9.81 -0.09
C LEU A 66 -6.57 10.72 1.14
N SER A 67 -6.16 11.96 0.92
CA SER A 67 -6.27 13.00 1.94
C SER A 67 -7.65 13.68 1.85
N PRO A 68 -8.48 13.63 2.90
CA PRO A 68 -9.78 14.30 2.89
C PRO A 68 -9.70 15.78 2.51
N ILE A 69 -8.63 16.47 2.92
CA ILE A 69 -8.42 17.90 2.64
C ILE A 69 -8.43 18.23 1.15
N ARG A 70 -7.84 17.35 0.32
CA ARG A 70 -7.82 17.56 -1.14
C ARG A 70 -9.16 17.28 -1.82
N HIS A 71 -10.07 16.61 -1.11
CA HIS A 71 -11.38 16.21 -1.62
C HIS A 71 -12.53 17.00 -1.00
N GLU A 72 -12.24 18.07 -0.25
CA GLU A 72 -13.24 19.00 0.27
C GLU A 72 -13.76 19.91 -0.84
N TYR A 73 -14.97 20.43 -0.64
CA TYR A 73 -15.49 21.50 -1.48
C TYR A 73 -14.66 22.77 -1.31
N MET A 74 -14.13 23.29 -2.40
CA MET A 74 -13.26 24.46 -2.43
C MET A 74 -13.98 25.64 -3.15
N PRO A 75 -14.71 26.50 -2.44
CA PRO A 75 -15.46 27.59 -3.08
C PRO A 75 -14.54 28.56 -3.85
N GLY A 76 -13.32 28.80 -3.37
CA GLY A 76 -12.35 29.66 -4.05
C GLY A 76 -11.87 29.13 -5.40
N LEU A 77 -11.93 27.81 -5.63
CA LEU A 77 -11.56 27.22 -6.91
C LEU A 77 -12.49 27.67 -8.04
N LEU A 78 -13.78 27.87 -7.74
CA LEU A 78 -14.74 28.35 -8.73
C LEU A 78 -14.40 29.78 -9.19
N SER A 79 -13.95 30.63 -8.26
CA SER A 79 -13.52 31.99 -8.57
C SER A 79 -12.14 32.06 -9.23
N PHE A 80 -11.31 31.05 -9.06
CA PHE A 80 -9.99 30.93 -9.65
C PHE A 80 -10.03 30.52 -11.13
N CYS A 81 -11.06 29.77 -11.54
CA CYS A 81 -11.22 29.28 -12.90
C CYS A 81 -12.07 30.27 -13.74
N GLU A 82 -11.67 30.50 -14.98
CA GLU A 82 -12.36 31.40 -15.89
C GLU A 82 -13.69 30.84 -16.43
N ASN A 83 -13.76 29.51 -16.52
CA ASN A 83 -14.93 28.81 -17.03
C ASN A 83 -15.15 27.47 -16.36
N ARG A 84 -16.33 26.88 -16.63
CA ARG A 84 -16.73 25.60 -16.03
C ARG A 84 -15.82 24.44 -16.46
N GLU A 85 -15.34 24.43 -17.68
CA GLU A 85 -14.48 23.37 -18.20
C GLU A 85 -13.13 23.35 -17.46
N GLN A 86 -12.54 24.53 -17.26
CA GLN A 86 -11.33 24.66 -16.43
C GLN A 86 -11.56 24.22 -14.99
N TYR A 87 -12.70 24.56 -14.41
CA TYR A 87 -13.07 24.13 -13.07
C TYR A 87 -13.15 22.59 -12.97
N GLU A 88 -13.87 21.94 -13.90
CA GLU A 88 -14.02 20.48 -13.91
C GLU A 88 -12.67 19.78 -14.14
N ALA A 89 -11.84 20.30 -15.04
CA ALA A 89 -10.48 19.78 -15.27
C ALA A 89 -9.60 19.89 -14.02
N LYS A 90 -9.66 21.05 -13.34
CA LYS A 90 -8.89 21.31 -12.13
C LYS A 90 -9.34 20.44 -10.94
N VAL A 91 -10.65 20.28 -10.77
CA VAL A 91 -11.21 19.35 -9.77
C VAL A 91 -10.72 17.94 -10.03
N LYS A 92 -10.75 17.49 -11.29
CA LYS A 92 -10.28 16.16 -11.68
C LYS A 92 -8.78 15.98 -11.38
N GLU A 93 -7.95 16.99 -11.67
CA GLU A 93 -6.52 16.98 -11.38
C GLU A 93 -6.26 16.84 -9.86
N ILE A 94 -6.90 17.69 -9.04
CA ILE A 94 -6.70 17.73 -7.59
C ILE A 94 -7.19 16.45 -6.91
N THR A 95 -8.32 15.92 -7.37
CA THR A 95 -8.98 14.75 -6.78
C THR A 95 -8.55 13.43 -7.42
N ASN A 96 -7.60 13.43 -8.33
CA ASN A 96 -7.14 12.21 -8.98
C ASN A 96 -6.52 11.25 -7.95
N GLN A 97 -7.00 10.01 -7.96
CA GLN A 97 -6.41 8.94 -7.15
C GLN A 97 -5.36 8.20 -7.97
N GLU A 98 -4.12 8.30 -7.54
CA GLU A 98 -3.01 7.64 -8.22
C GLU A 98 -3.03 6.14 -7.97
N LYS A 99 -2.92 5.37 -9.05
CA LYS A 99 -2.69 3.93 -9.01
C LYS A 99 -1.19 3.67 -8.84
N LEU A 100 -0.85 2.81 -7.89
CA LEU A 100 0.51 2.33 -7.68
C LEU A 100 0.88 1.28 -8.76
N ARG A 101 2.17 1.06 -8.95
CA ARG A 101 2.64 0.05 -9.89
C ARG A 101 2.33 -1.35 -9.37
N ASP A 102 1.94 -2.22 -10.28
CA ASP A 102 1.76 -3.63 -9.96
C ASP A 102 3.10 -4.25 -9.52
N ALA A 103 3.04 -5.19 -8.60
CA ALA A 103 4.21 -5.79 -7.99
C ALA A 103 4.20 -7.31 -8.13
N PHE A 104 5.38 -7.87 -8.32
CA PHE A 104 5.61 -9.32 -8.26
C PHE A 104 6.75 -9.61 -7.31
N LEU A 105 6.48 -10.48 -6.33
CA LEU A 105 7.40 -10.97 -5.31
C LEU A 105 7.63 -12.46 -5.51
N LEU A 106 8.90 -12.87 -5.42
CA LEU A 106 9.30 -14.27 -5.44
C LEU A 106 9.99 -14.60 -4.12
N ASN A 107 9.54 -15.65 -3.46
CA ASN A 107 10.08 -16.13 -2.20
C ASN A 107 10.54 -17.57 -2.35
N LEU A 108 11.57 -17.95 -1.62
CA LEU A 108 12.11 -19.29 -1.57
C LEU A 108 12.23 -19.74 -0.12
N SER A 109 11.84 -20.97 0.16
CA SER A 109 12.07 -21.59 1.47
C SER A 109 12.70 -22.97 1.27
N VAL A 110 13.71 -23.28 2.07
CA VAL A 110 14.40 -24.55 2.06
C VAL A 110 14.54 -25.04 3.50
N GLY A 111 14.19 -26.27 3.73
CA GLY A 111 14.34 -26.84 5.07
C GLY A 111 14.67 -28.32 5.05
N LYS A 112 15.08 -28.77 6.21
CA LYS A 112 15.44 -30.17 6.46
C LYS A 112 15.02 -30.59 7.86
N LEU A 113 14.40 -31.75 7.93
CA LEU A 113 14.12 -32.43 9.19
C LEU A 113 15.18 -33.53 9.42
N VAL A 114 15.83 -33.52 10.58
CA VAL A 114 16.83 -34.47 10.98
C VAL A 114 16.35 -35.19 12.23
N TYR A 115 16.20 -36.52 12.17
CA TYR A 115 15.91 -37.34 13.33
C TYR A 115 17.23 -37.77 13.99
N ILE A 116 17.46 -37.36 15.22
CA ILE A 116 18.64 -37.76 16.00
C ILE A 116 18.38 -39.11 16.67
N ASN A 117 17.18 -39.25 17.25
CA ASN A 117 16.70 -40.50 17.81
C ASN A 117 15.16 -40.54 17.77
N ARG A 118 14.52 -41.56 18.39
CA ARG A 118 13.04 -41.70 18.36
C ARG A 118 12.27 -40.56 19.01
N SER A 119 12.88 -39.82 19.95
CA SER A 119 12.23 -38.74 20.69
C SER A 119 12.75 -37.35 20.27
N LEU A 120 13.92 -37.25 19.65
CA LEU A 120 14.58 -35.99 19.34
C LEU A 120 14.70 -35.79 17.83
N SER A 121 14.13 -34.70 17.35
CA SER A 121 14.29 -34.26 15.96
C SER A 121 14.63 -32.77 15.90
N LEU A 122 15.39 -32.39 14.88
CA LEU A 122 15.76 -31.00 14.55
C LEU A 122 15.16 -30.61 13.22
N ASN A 123 14.53 -29.45 13.18
CA ASN A 123 13.99 -28.86 11.95
C ASN A 123 14.78 -27.60 11.63
N PHE A 124 15.45 -27.59 10.50
CA PHE A 124 16.17 -26.44 9.96
C PHE A 124 15.34 -25.83 8.84
N ASN A 125 15.18 -24.52 8.85
CA ASN A 125 14.51 -23.80 7.76
C ASN A 125 15.26 -22.50 7.45
N VAL A 126 15.46 -22.23 6.17
CA VAL A 126 15.97 -20.96 5.64
C VAL A 126 14.98 -20.44 4.62
N SER A 127 14.49 -19.24 4.84
CA SER A 127 13.56 -18.56 3.93
C SER A 127 14.20 -17.29 3.39
N VAL A 128 14.06 -17.08 2.09
CA VAL A 128 14.50 -15.90 1.37
C VAL A 128 13.28 -15.20 0.81
N ASN A 129 12.96 -14.02 1.33
CA ASN A 129 11.87 -13.19 0.84
C ASN A 129 12.41 -12.17 -0.15
N ASN A 130 11.61 -11.87 -1.16
CA ASN A 130 11.98 -10.98 -2.26
C ASN A 130 13.30 -11.41 -2.93
N LEU A 131 13.35 -12.66 -3.38
CA LEU A 131 14.53 -13.29 -4.01
C LEU A 131 15.07 -12.48 -5.20
N LEU A 132 14.21 -11.74 -5.89
CA LEU A 132 14.59 -10.88 -7.01
C LEU A 132 15.19 -9.53 -6.57
N ASN A 133 15.31 -9.30 -5.27
CA ASN A 133 15.84 -8.06 -4.67
C ASN A 133 15.22 -6.76 -5.23
N LYS A 134 13.93 -6.76 -5.50
CA LYS A 134 13.24 -5.57 -6.02
C LYS A 134 13.00 -4.57 -4.91
N THR A 135 13.66 -3.43 -4.95
CA THR A 135 13.52 -2.33 -3.96
C THR A 135 12.57 -1.23 -4.43
N ASN A 136 12.13 -1.28 -5.68
CA ASN A 136 11.24 -0.28 -6.29
C ASN A 136 9.75 -0.65 -6.24
N ILE A 137 9.39 -1.69 -5.49
CA ILE A 137 7.99 -2.09 -5.28
C ILE A 137 7.33 -1.10 -4.33
N GLN A 138 6.33 -0.40 -4.82
CA GLN A 138 5.50 0.49 -3.99
C GLN A 138 4.49 -0.36 -3.20
N THR A 139 4.65 -0.39 -1.88
CA THR A 139 3.76 -1.13 -0.97
C THR A 139 2.57 -0.31 -0.50
N GLY A 140 2.58 0.98 -0.76
CA GLY A 140 1.54 1.92 -0.40
C GLY A 140 2.00 3.35 -0.63
N GLY A 141 1.15 4.28 -0.30
CA GLY A 141 1.43 5.71 -0.38
C GLY A 141 0.23 6.52 0.11
N TYR A 142 0.41 7.79 0.31
CA TYR A 142 -0.63 8.70 0.76
C TYR A 142 -0.51 10.08 0.13
N GLN A 143 -1.64 10.72 -0.07
CA GLN A 143 -1.72 12.14 -0.38
C GLN A 143 -1.40 12.95 0.88
N GLN A 144 -0.49 13.92 0.76
CA GLN A 144 -0.19 14.79 1.90
C GLN A 144 -1.42 15.60 2.32
N SER A 145 -1.59 15.80 3.62
CA SER A 145 -2.66 16.65 4.18
C SER A 145 -2.45 18.15 3.93
N ARG A 146 -1.34 18.52 3.30
CA ARG A 146 -1.06 19.87 2.85
C ARG A 146 -1.57 20.08 1.44
N PHE A 147 -2.09 21.27 1.17
CA PHE A 147 -2.56 21.66 -0.15
C PHE A 147 -2.22 23.13 -0.45
N ASP A 148 -1.90 23.45 -1.69
CA ASP A 148 -1.64 24.82 -2.12
C ASP A 148 -2.96 25.49 -2.56
N TYR A 149 -3.59 26.18 -1.62
CA TYR A 149 -4.82 26.92 -1.87
C TYR A 149 -4.62 28.21 -2.67
N THR A 150 -3.37 28.63 -2.90
CA THR A 150 -3.08 29.84 -3.69
C THR A 150 -3.14 29.54 -5.18
N ASN A 151 -2.52 28.43 -5.59
CA ASN A 151 -2.47 28.01 -7.00
C ASN A 151 -3.40 26.84 -7.30
N TYR A 152 -4.08 26.31 -6.31
CA TYR A 152 -4.92 25.12 -6.42
C TYR A 152 -4.18 23.95 -7.12
N SER A 153 -2.95 23.69 -6.68
CA SER A 153 -2.08 22.66 -7.26
C SER A 153 -1.70 21.59 -6.25
N ALA A 154 -1.65 20.34 -6.71
CA ALA A 154 -1.15 19.22 -5.95
C ALA A 154 0.39 19.08 -6.02
N ASP A 155 1.06 19.75 -6.98
CA ASP A 155 2.48 19.57 -7.29
C ASP A 155 3.39 20.02 -6.16
N LYS A 156 3.02 21.09 -5.45
CA LYS A 156 3.78 21.59 -4.29
C LYS A 156 3.90 20.58 -3.15
N TYR A 157 2.91 19.69 -3.03
CA TYR A 157 2.85 18.66 -2.01
C TYR A 157 2.55 17.30 -2.66
N PRO A 158 3.51 16.70 -3.39
CA PRO A 158 3.30 15.46 -4.11
C PRO A 158 3.00 14.30 -3.15
N ASN A 159 2.44 13.22 -3.68
CA ASN A 159 2.18 12.01 -2.95
C ASN A 159 3.47 11.44 -2.35
N ARG A 160 3.36 10.74 -1.23
CA ARG A 160 4.44 10.02 -0.58
C ARG A 160 4.22 8.53 -0.73
N TYR A 161 5.31 7.77 -0.87
CA TYR A 161 5.26 6.34 -1.13
C TYR A 161 6.04 5.55 -0.10
N TYR A 162 5.54 4.36 0.19
CA TYR A 162 6.26 3.33 0.94
C TYR A 162 6.78 2.28 -0.04
N TYR A 163 7.97 1.78 0.23
CA TYR A 163 8.61 0.80 -0.63
C TYR A 163 8.89 -0.50 0.12
N ALA A 164 8.83 -1.62 -0.60
CA ALA A 164 9.25 -2.90 -0.06
C ALA A 164 10.75 -2.88 0.25
N GLN A 165 11.11 -3.58 1.31
CA GLN A 165 12.50 -3.87 1.58
C GLN A 165 13.04 -4.83 0.50
N GLY A 166 14.35 -4.75 0.22
CA GLY A 166 15.03 -5.67 -0.67
C GLY A 166 15.00 -7.12 -0.16
N ILE A 167 15.95 -7.92 -0.60
CA ILE A 167 16.08 -9.32 -0.17
C ILE A 167 16.20 -9.42 1.35
N ARG A 168 15.45 -10.35 1.94
CA ARG A 168 15.51 -10.65 3.38
C ARG A 168 15.66 -12.13 3.56
N ILE A 169 16.60 -12.52 4.43
CA ILE A 169 16.88 -13.91 4.77
C ILE A 169 16.49 -14.14 6.22
N PHE A 170 15.75 -15.20 6.45
CA PHE A 170 15.35 -15.64 7.76
C PHE A 170 15.74 -17.11 7.92
N ALA A 171 16.39 -17.46 9.02
CA ALA A 171 16.74 -18.83 9.36
C ALA A 171 16.22 -19.19 10.75
N ASN A 172 15.68 -20.39 10.89
CA ASN A 172 15.28 -20.90 12.19
C ASN A 172 15.72 -22.35 12.38
N VAL A 173 15.84 -22.75 13.64
CA VAL A 173 16.07 -24.13 14.06
C VAL A 173 15.03 -24.47 15.12
N GLY A 174 14.22 -25.47 14.83
CA GLY A 174 13.26 -26.03 15.77
C GLY A 174 13.80 -27.33 16.38
N VAL A 175 13.60 -27.52 17.67
CA VAL A 175 13.91 -28.76 18.39
C VAL A 175 12.61 -29.34 18.87
N ARG A 176 12.39 -30.61 18.60
CA ARG A 176 11.25 -31.39 19.12
C ARG A 176 11.80 -32.60 19.88
N PHE A 177 11.39 -32.75 21.11
CA PHE A 177 11.73 -33.82 22.02
C PHE A 177 10.48 -34.46 22.62
#